data_6f89ac49e43c549a57afe006b1505546
#
_entry.id   6f89ac49e43c549a57afe006b1505546
#
_cell.length_a   1.000
_cell.length_b   1.000
_cell.length_c   1.000
_cell.angle_alpha   90.00
_cell.angle_beta   90.00
_cell.angle_gamma   90.00
#
_symmetry.space_group_name_H-M   'P 1'
#
loop_
_entity.id
_entity.type
_entity.pdbx_description
1 polymer ?
#
loop_
_entity_poly.entity_id
_entity_poly.type
_entity_poly.pdbx_seq_one_letter_code
_entity_poly.pdbx_strand_id
1 'polypeptide(L)'
;MGGVTAYFDLDGTLLDSSSEKTLTGLLSKRRPWRIPLGAMMWSLGFIGNLLRGRSIYDAARNRGHLAMSNWETLRRYSEELVETKLSKKVSLEALERLDWHKQQDHRLVLVTATVMPMAQAMADYLGMDAVYGCGPKNMTGILSGSERGWSVPRRKGKVPIVQADAKSVD
;
A
#
# COMPACT_ATOMS: atom_id res chain seq x y z
N MET A 1 -27.87 -13.36 8.06
CA MET A 1 -26.78 -13.70 8.99
C MET A 1 -25.57 -12.93 8.54
N GLY A 2 -25.07 -11.97 9.33
CA GLY A 2 -23.87 -11.21 8.98
C GLY A 2 -22.67 -12.12 8.85
N GLY A 3 -22.06 -12.15 7.67
CA GLY A 3 -20.88 -12.96 7.41
C GLY A 3 -19.66 -12.46 8.20
N VAL A 4 -18.71 -13.32 8.52
CA VAL A 4 -17.46 -12.94 9.19
C VAL A 4 -16.54 -12.25 8.18
N THR A 5 -16.00 -11.08 8.54
CA THR A 5 -14.98 -10.39 7.74
C THR A 5 -13.63 -10.48 8.44
N ALA A 6 -12.61 -10.95 7.73
CA ALA A 6 -11.23 -11.03 8.20
C ALA A 6 -10.38 -9.92 7.58
N TYR A 7 -9.71 -9.12 8.41
CA TYR A 7 -8.87 -8.00 7.99
C TYR A 7 -7.40 -8.32 8.15
N PHE A 8 -6.63 -8.09 7.10
CA PHE A 8 -5.20 -8.38 7.04
C PHE A 8 -4.39 -7.12 6.76
N ASP A 9 -3.21 -7.02 7.37
CA ASP A 9 -2.16 -6.09 6.96
C ASP A 9 -1.21 -6.79 5.96
N LEU A 10 -0.48 -6.01 5.17
CA LEU A 10 0.44 -6.55 4.17
C LEU A 10 1.87 -6.67 4.71
N ASP A 11 2.54 -5.53 4.87
CA ASP A 11 3.96 -5.47 5.20
C ASP A 11 4.22 -5.85 6.67
N GLY A 12 4.99 -6.89 6.90
CA GLY A 12 5.29 -7.43 8.23
C GLY A 12 4.17 -8.31 8.82
N THR A 13 3.16 -8.68 8.01
CA THR A 13 2.09 -9.62 8.38
C THR A 13 1.95 -10.71 7.34
N LEU A 14 1.46 -10.39 6.14
CA LEU A 14 1.39 -11.35 5.04
C LEU A 14 2.72 -11.49 4.30
N LEU A 15 3.53 -10.41 4.28
CA LEU A 15 4.86 -10.37 3.67
C LEU A 15 5.93 -10.11 4.72
N ASP A 16 6.99 -10.91 4.72
CA ASP A 16 8.21 -10.70 5.54
C ASP A 16 9.12 -9.58 5.00
N SER A 17 8.58 -8.69 4.19
CA SER A 17 9.33 -7.62 3.54
C SER A 17 8.46 -6.39 3.31
N SER A 18 9.11 -5.25 3.00
CA SER A 18 8.38 -4.04 2.60
C SER A 18 8.15 -4.04 1.10
N SER A 19 6.87 -4.13 0.71
CA SER A 19 6.42 -4.06 -0.67
C SER A 19 6.72 -2.71 -1.32
N GLU A 20 6.51 -1.60 -0.59
CA GLU A 20 6.79 -0.24 -1.08
C GLU A 20 8.29 0.01 -1.32
N LYS A 21 9.18 -0.52 -0.45
CA LYS A 21 10.63 -0.45 -0.69
C LYS A 21 11.04 -1.21 -1.94
N THR A 22 10.43 -2.37 -2.17
CA THR A 22 10.71 -3.19 -3.35
C THR A 22 10.27 -2.48 -4.63
N LEU A 23 9.10 -1.83 -4.62
CA LEU A 23 8.60 -1.03 -5.74
C LEU A 23 9.50 0.19 -6.00
N THR A 24 9.87 0.92 -4.95
CA THR A 24 10.78 2.07 -5.06
C THR A 24 12.14 1.66 -5.61
N GLY A 25 12.67 0.52 -5.18
CA GLY A 25 13.91 -0.04 -5.69
C GLY A 25 13.85 -0.35 -7.19
N LEU A 26 12.77 -0.96 -7.66
CA LEU A 26 12.56 -1.23 -9.09
C LEU A 26 12.45 0.06 -9.90
N LEU A 27 11.69 1.04 -9.40
CA LEU A 27 11.56 2.36 -10.01
C LEU A 27 12.91 3.07 -10.15
N SER A 28 13.72 3.06 -9.09
CA SER A 28 15.04 3.68 -9.09
C SER A 28 15.99 2.98 -10.06
N LYS A 29 15.93 1.65 -10.16
CA LYS A 29 16.75 0.87 -11.10
C LYS A 29 16.38 1.14 -12.55
N ARG A 30 15.09 1.22 -12.87
CA ARG A 30 14.62 1.41 -14.26
C ARG A 30 14.60 2.86 -14.71
N ARG A 31 14.51 3.80 -13.78
CA ARG A 31 14.43 5.25 -14.05
C ARG A 31 15.34 6.04 -13.10
N PRO A 32 16.66 5.86 -13.18
CA PRO A 32 17.61 6.45 -12.23
C PRO A 32 17.59 7.98 -12.23
N TRP A 33 17.24 8.62 -13.35
CA TRP A 33 17.08 10.07 -13.45
C TRP A 33 16.03 10.64 -12.49
N ARG A 34 15.11 9.82 -11.98
CA ARG A 34 14.11 10.23 -11.00
C ARG A 34 14.63 10.32 -9.57
N ILE A 35 15.77 9.73 -9.27
CA ILE A 35 16.32 9.71 -7.90
C ILE A 35 16.54 11.13 -7.37
N PRO A 36 17.22 12.06 -8.08
CA PRO A 36 17.39 13.42 -7.58
C PRO A 36 16.07 14.17 -7.44
N LEU A 37 15.14 14.00 -8.39
CA LEU A 37 13.82 14.62 -8.33
C LEU A 37 12.98 14.08 -7.15
N GLY A 38 12.98 12.79 -6.98
CA GLY A 38 12.29 12.13 -5.86
C GLY A 38 12.87 12.55 -4.51
N ALA A 39 14.18 12.65 -4.39
CA ALA A 39 14.85 13.13 -3.19
C ALA A 39 14.50 14.60 -2.89
N MET A 40 14.52 15.46 -3.91
CA MET A 40 14.11 16.86 -3.79
C MET A 40 12.65 16.98 -3.32
N MET A 41 11.72 16.29 -3.98
CA MET A 41 10.30 16.33 -3.63
C MET A 41 10.03 15.73 -2.24
N TRP A 42 10.75 14.68 -1.87
CA TRP A 42 10.68 14.12 -0.52
C TRP A 42 11.17 15.13 0.53
N SER A 43 12.28 15.82 0.28
CA SER A 43 12.83 16.84 1.19
C SER A 43 11.88 18.02 1.35
N LEU A 44 11.30 18.52 0.24
CA LEU A 44 10.29 19.58 0.28
C LEU A 44 9.04 19.15 1.05
N GLY A 45 8.58 17.93 0.82
CA GLY A 45 7.47 17.33 1.56
C GLY A 45 7.76 17.16 3.06
N PHE A 46 8.99 16.78 3.40
CA PHE A 46 9.45 16.67 4.78
C PHE A 46 9.43 18.03 5.49
N ILE A 47 10.07 19.03 4.90
CA ILE A 47 10.09 20.39 5.46
C ILE A 47 8.67 20.96 5.58
N GLY A 48 7.86 20.83 4.54
CA GLY A 48 6.48 21.31 4.54
C GLY A 48 5.60 20.63 5.62
N ASN A 49 5.85 19.36 5.94
CA ASN A 49 5.17 18.65 7.02
C ASN A 49 5.63 19.12 8.40
N LEU A 50 6.94 19.40 8.57
CA LEU A 50 7.47 19.99 9.81
C LEU A 50 6.87 21.37 10.09
N LEU A 51 6.80 22.22 9.06
CA LEU A 51 6.20 23.56 9.17
C LEU A 51 4.70 23.50 9.50
N ARG A 52 4.01 22.39 9.22
CA ARG A 52 2.62 22.13 9.62
C ARG A 52 2.50 21.51 11.01
N GLY A 53 3.59 21.45 11.77
CA GLY A 53 3.61 20.92 13.15
C GLY A 53 3.55 19.39 13.24
N ARG A 54 3.83 18.66 12.16
CA ARG A 54 3.93 17.20 12.23
C ARG A 54 5.22 16.78 12.92
N SER A 55 5.19 15.64 13.60
CA SER A 55 6.40 15.04 14.16
C SER A 55 7.43 14.73 13.06
N ILE A 56 8.73 14.71 13.40
CA ILE A 56 9.80 14.32 12.49
C ILE A 56 9.51 12.96 11.86
N TYR A 57 8.98 12.04 12.65
CA TYR A 57 8.64 10.71 12.22
C TYR A 57 7.51 10.67 11.18
N ASP A 58 6.47 11.50 11.34
CA ASP A 58 5.37 11.61 10.38
C ASP A 58 5.76 12.44 9.16
N ALA A 59 6.60 13.46 9.32
CA ALA A 59 7.13 14.26 8.24
C ALA A 59 7.97 13.44 7.26
N ALA A 60 8.79 12.51 7.77
CA ALA A 60 9.62 11.62 6.98
C ALA A 60 8.83 10.57 6.16
N ARG A 61 7.55 10.40 6.47
CA ARG A 61 6.67 9.43 5.79
C ARG A 61 5.93 9.98 4.57
N ASN A 62 6.33 11.14 4.08
CA ASN A 62 5.79 11.64 2.82
C ASN A 62 6.21 10.73 1.64
N ARG A 63 5.46 10.79 0.56
CA ARG A 63 5.69 10.00 -0.64
C ARG A 63 6.33 10.77 -1.80
N GLY A 64 7.05 11.84 -1.49
CA GLY A 64 7.79 12.62 -2.47
C GLY A 64 8.72 11.77 -3.35
N HIS A 65 9.24 10.67 -2.81
CA HIS A 65 10.05 9.70 -3.56
C HIS A 65 9.31 9.02 -4.73
N LEU A 66 7.97 9.07 -4.77
CA LEU A 66 7.15 8.61 -5.89
C LEU A 66 6.81 9.73 -6.89
N ALA A 67 7.23 10.97 -6.61
CA ALA A 67 6.99 12.07 -7.52
C ALA A 67 7.53 11.79 -8.92
N MET A 68 6.90 12.34 -9.92
CA MET A 68 7.18 12.12 -11.35
C MET A 68 6.98 10.66 -11.81
N SER A 69 6.37 9.81 -10.99
CA SER A 69 5.87 8.50 -11.46
C SER A 69 4.54 8.69 -12.15
N ASN A 70 4.33 7.93 -13.20
CA ASN A 70 3.00 7.74 -13.77
C ASN A 70 2.29 6.60 -13.02
N TRP A 71 1.01 6.80 -12.69
CA TRP A 71 0.20 5.82 -11.96
C TRP A 71 0.13 4.46 -12.66
N GLU A 72 -0.05 4.47 -13.98
CA GLU A 72 -0.03 3.27 -14.81
C GLU A 72 1.29 2.51 -14.73
N THR A 73 2.41 3.25 -14.67
CA THR A 73 3.73 2.63 -14.49
C THR A 73 3.86 1.97 -13.11
N LEU A 74 3.34 2.61 -12.06
CA LEU A 74 3.32 2.02 -10.71
C LEU A 74 2.49 0.74 -10.69
N ARG A 75 1.31 0.75 -11.31
CA ARG A 75 0.45 -0.43 -11.42
C ARG A 75 1.17 -1.58 -12.11
N ARG A 76 1.66 -1.38 -13.31
CA ARG A 76 2.39 -2.41 -14.08
C ARG A 76 3.61 -2.95 -13.34
N TYR A 77 4.38 -2.09 -12.66
CA TYR A 77 5.54 -2.53 -11.89
C TYR A 77 5.14 -3.26 -10.61
N SER A 78 4.01 -2.93 -10.03
CA SER A 78 3.46 -3.66 -8.88
C SER A 78 3.05 -5.07 -9.28
N GLU A 79 2.28 -5.22 -10.37
CA GLU A 79 1.87 -6.50 -10.93
C GLU A 79 3.10 -7.38 -11.24
N GLU A 80 4.09 -6.85 -11.97
CA GLU A 80 5.34 -7.55 -12.27
C GLU A 80 6.09 -7.99 -11.00
N LEU A 81 6.17 -7.13 -9.98
CA LEU A 81 6.85 -7.48 -8.73
C LEU A 81 6.11 -8.55 -7.93
N VAL A 82 4.80 -8.55 -7.98
CA VAL A 82 4.00 -9.60 -7.34
C VAL A 82 4.29 -10.94 -8.02
N GLU A 83 4.20 -11.00 -9.34
CA GLU A 83 4.44 -12.24 -10.10
C GLU A 83 5.86 -12.78 -9.93
N THR A 84 6.86 -11.90 -10.00
CA THR A 84 8.27 -12.33 -10.06
C THR A 84 8.94 -12.49 -8.71
N LYS A 85 8.51 -11.74 -7.69
CA LYS A 85 9.27 -11.62 -6.44
C LYS A 85 8.42 -11.69 -5.17
N LEU A 86 7.33 -10.93 -5.07
CA LEU A 86 6.62 -10.78 -3.79
C LEU A 86 5.76 -11.99 -3.46
N SER A 87 5.19 -12.66 -4.45
CA SER A 87 4.48 -13.93 -4.28
C SER A 87 5.30 -14.96 -3.50
N LYS A 88 6.61 -15.03 -3.78
CA LYS A 88 7.54 -15.95 -3.10
C LYS A 88 7.93 -15.52 -1.69
N LYS A 89 7.49 -14.35 -1.25
CA LYS A 89 7.78 -13.78 0.07
C LYS A 89 6.55 -13.73 0.99
N VAL A 90 5.43 -14.20 0.50
CA VAL A 90 4.27 -14.45 1.35
C VAL A 90 4.61 -15.62 2.26
N SER A 91 4.43 -15.46 3.57
CA SER A 91 4.75 -16.52 4.52
C SER A 91 3.79 -17.69 4.35
N LEU A 92 4.27 -18.91 4.56
CA LEU A 92 3.44 -20.10 4.48
C LEU A 92 2.28 -20.05 5.50
N GLU A 93 2.57 -19.59 6.70
CA GLU A 93 1.61 -19.41 7.78
C GLU A 93 0.49 -18.41 7.40
N ALA A 94 0.84 -17.33 6.67
CA ALA A 94 -0.14 -16.40 6.15
C ALA A 94 -1.05 -17.04 5.08
N LEU A 95 -0.49 -17.85 4.18
CA LEU A 95 -1.27 -18.58 3.17
C LEU A 95 -2.21 -19.59 3.82
N GLU A 96 -1.75 -20.39 4.78
CA GLU A 96 -2.58 -21.33 5.51
C GLU A 96 -3.74 -20.64 6.24
N ARG A 97 -3.48 -19.45 6.82
CA ARG A 97 -4.50 -18.66 7.49
C ARG A 97 -5.54 -18.09 6.52
N LEU A 98 -5.09 -17.60 5.36
CA LEU A 98 -5.98 -17.14 4.30
C LEU A 98 -6.87 -18.27 3.78
N ASP A 99 -6.29 -19.43 3.52
CA ASP A 99 -7.01 -20.60 3.03
C ASP A 99 -8.05 -21.09 4.04
N TRP A 100 -7.71 -21.08 5.32
CA TRP A 100 -8.67 -21.39 6.38
C TRP A 100 -9.88 -20.44 6.35
N HIS A 101 -9.64 -19.13 6.22
CA HIS A 101 -10.74 -18.16 6.13
C HIS A 101 -11.58 -18.36 4.87
N LYS A 102 -10.95 -18.65 3.71
CA LYS A 102 -11.67 -18.98 2.47
C LYS A 102 -12.56 -20.21 2.60
N GLN A 103 -12.08 -21.25 3.25
CA GLN A 103 -12.85 -22.48 3.52
C GLN A 103 -14.07 -22.24 4.42
N GLN A 104 -14.05 -21.21 5.25
CA GLN A 104 -15.16 -20.80 6.10
C GLN A 104 -16.09 -19.76 5.43
N ASP A 105 -15.89 -19.47 4.16
CA ASP A 105 -16.63 -18.45 3.40
C ASP A 105 -16.59 -17.05 4.07
N HIS A 106 -15.46 -16.73 4.70
CA HIS A 106 -15.23 -15.41 5.29
C HIS A 106 -14.81 -14.39 4.22
N ARG A 107 -15.35 -13.17 4.30
CA ARG A 107 -14.90 -12.07 3.48
C ARG A 107 -13.48 -11.63 3.88
N LEU A 108 -12.56 -11.53 2.90
CA LEU A 108 -11.16 -11.18 3.12
C LEU A 108 -10.88 -9.74 2.70
N VAL A 109 -10.35 -8.94 3.60
CA VAL A 109 -10.09 -7.52 3.36
C VAL A 109 -8.63 -7.18 3.67
N LEU A 110 -7.93 -6.63 2.69
CA LEU A 110 -6.58 -6.11 2.87
C LEU A 110 -6.61 -4.64 3.27
N VAL A 111 -6.03 -4.31 4.42
CA VAL A 111 -5.92 -2.91 4.92
C VAL A 111 -4.44 -2.59 5.15
N THR A 112 -3.84 -1.84 4.25
CA THR A 112 -2.39 -1.59 4.27
C THR A 112 -2.03 -0.12 4.08
N ALA A 113 -0.89 0.29 4.64
CA ALA A 113 -0.32 1.61 4.40
C ALA A 113 0.50 1.69 3.09
N THR A 114 0.58 0.63 2.33
CA THR A 114 1.25 0.56 1.03
C THR A 114 0.45 1.33 -0.04
N VAL A 115 1.13 1.86 -1.05
CA VAL A 115 0.47 2.57 -2.17
C VAL A 115 -0.53 1.67 -2.90
N MET A 116 -1.67 2.26 -3.28
CA MET A 116 -2.81 1.51 -3.83
C MET A 116 -2.45 0.59 -5.00
N PRO A 117 -1.61 0.94 -5.99
CA PRO A 117 -1.26 0.01 -7.07
C PRO A 117 -0.63 -1.29 -6.57
N MET A 118 0.25 -1.20 -5.57
CA MET A 118 0.88 -2.37 -4.97
C MET A 118 -0.10 -3.15 -4.06
N ALA A 119 -0.92 -2.43 -3.30
CA ALA A 119 -1.94 -3.03 -2.46
C ALA A 119 -2.95 -3.82 -3.31
N GLN A 120 -3.40 -3.24 -4.44
CA GLN A 120 -4.33 -3.90 -5.36
C GLN A 120 -3.70 -5.15 -5.98
N ALA A 121 -2.49 -5.05 -6.53
CA ALA A 121 -1.81 -6.21 -7.13
C ALA A 121 -1.62 -7.37 -6.15
N MET A 122 -1.31 -7.05 -4.88
CA MET A 122 -1.21 -8.08 -3.83
C MET A 122 -2.58 -8.63 -3.43
N ALA A 123 -3.61 -7.79 -3.36
CA ALA A 123 -4.98 -8.22 -3.06
C ALA A 123 -5.51 -9.18 -4.12
N ASP A 124 -5.29 -8.85 -5.40
CA ASP A 124 -5.69 -9.70 -6.52
C ASP A 124 -4.96 -11.06 -6.49
N TYR A 125 -3.64 -11.06 -6.23
CA TYR A 125 -2.85 -12.28 -6.08
C TYR A 125 -3.32 -13.17 -4.93
N LEU A 126 -3.65 -12.57 -3.78
CA LEU A 126 -4.08 -13.30 -2.58
C LEU A 126 -5.57 -13.67 -2.59
N GLY A 127 -6.34 -13.19 -3.57
CA GLY A 127 -7.78 -13.40 -3.67
C GLY A 127 -8.56 -12.70 -2.56
N MET A 128 -8.24 -11.42 -2.31
CA MET A 128 -8.96 -10.60 -1.35
C MET A 128 -10.23 -10.01 -1.97
N ASP A 129 -11.32 -9.94 -1.22
CA ASP A 129 -12.60 -9.38 -1.66
C ASP A 129 -12.59 -7.85 -1.68
N ALA A 130 -11.78 -7.23 -0.82
CA ALA A 130 -11.63 -5.78 -0.80
C ALA A 130 -10.22 -5.34 -0.39
N VAL A 131 -9.84 -4.12 -0.81
CA VAL A 131 -8.53 -3.54 -0.51
C VAL A 131 -8.63 -2.07 -0.13
N TYR A 132 -7.93 -1.70 0.92
CA TYR A 132 -7.72 -0.33 1.40
C TYR A 132 -6.21 -0.06 1.47
N GLY A 133 -5.69 0.64 0.47
CA GLY A 133 -4.30 1.08 0.38
C GLY A 133 -4.19 2.61 0.39
N CYS A 134 -2.98 3.12 0.31
CA CYS A 134 -2.74 4.56 0.20
C CYS A 134 -2.96 5.06 -1.22
N GLY A 135 -3.83 6.05 -1.36
CA GLY A 135 -4.21 6.68 -2.63
C GLY A 135 -5.53 6.15 -3.18
N PRO A 136 -6.12 6.87 -4.15
CA PRO A 136 -7.35 6.46 -4.79
C PRO A 136 -7.16 5.20 -5.64
N LYS A 137 -8.22 4.42 -5.81
CA LYS A 137 -8.19 3.21 -6.65
C LYS A 137 -7.94 3.54 -8.13
N ASN A 138 -8.56 4.60 -8.59
CA ASN A 138 -8.52 5.03 -10.00
C ASN A 138 -7.86 6.40 -10.10
N MET A 139 -6.57 6.43 -10.25
CA MET A 139 -5.81 7.64 -10.52
C MET A 139 -5.14 7.52 -11.89
N THR A 140 -5.09 8.61 -12.61
CA THR A 140 -4.37 8.72 -13.88
C THR A 140 -3.37 9.87 -13.80
N GLY A 141 -2.33 9.77 -14.60
CA GLY A 141 -1.36 10.84 -14.74
C GLY A 141 -0.15 10.75 -13.82
N ILE A 142 0.57 11.85 -13.73
CA ILE A 142 1.87 11.96 -13.05
C ILE A 142 1.65 12.40 -11.60
N LEU A 143 2.30 11.73 -10.67
CA LEU A 143 2.23 12.00 -9.25
C LEU A 143 3.12 13.17 -8.84
N SER A 144 2.64 14.02 -7.96
CA SER A 144 3.45 15.03 -7.26
C SER A 144 4.15 14.45 -6.03
N GLY A 145 3.64 13.36 -5.48
CA GLY A 145 4.11 12.76 -4.22
C GLY A 145 3.50 13.42 -2.98
N SER A 146 2.63 14.40 -3.16
CA SER A 146 1.94 15.12 -2.08
C SER A 146 0.42 15.17 -2.26
N GLU A 147 -0.14 14.24 -2.98
CA GLU A 147 -1.57 14.15 -3.27
C GLU A 147 -2.39 14.07 -1.96
N ARG A 148 -3.52 14.78 -1.94
CA ARG A 148 -4.47 14.69 -0.83
C ARG A 148 -5.14 13.31 -0.82
N GLY A 149 -5.35 12.76 0.37
CA GLY A 149 -5.99 11.46 0.53
C GLY A 149 -5.05 10.25 0.53
N TRP A 150 -3.74 10.47 0.52
CA TRP A 150 -2.74 9.41 0.62
C TRP A 150 -2.53 8.94 2.06
N SER A 151 -3.58 8.68 2.78
CA SER A 151 -3.42 8.25 4.16
C SER A 151 -4.32 7.08 4.49
N VAL A 152 -3.79 5.87 4.30
CA VAL A 152 -4.15 4.83 5.24
C VAL A 152 -3.18 4.95 6.42
N PRO A 153 -3.65 5.34 7.60
CA PRO A 153 -2.79 5.47 8.77
C PRO A 153 -2.20 4.11 9.14
N ARG A 154 -1.01 4.12 9.71
CA ARG A 154 -0.39 2.89 10.23
C ARG A 154 -0.99 2.50 11.59
N ARG A 155 -0.91 1.24 11.95
CA ARG A 155 -1.29 0.69 13.25
C ARG A 155 -2.74 1.05 13.63
N LYS A 156 -2.95 1.62 14.80
CA LYS A 156 -4.28 2.00 15.33
C LYS A 156 -5.08 2.94 14.41
N GLY A 157 -4.41 3.69 13.54
CA GLY A 157 -5.08 4.55 12.57
C GLY A 157 -5.84 3.79 11.48
N LYS A 158 -5.65 2.47 11.33
CA LYS A 158 -6.46 1.62 10.43
C LYS A 158 -7.84 1.30 11.01
N VAL A 159 -8.03 1.41 12.32
CA VAL A 159 -9.27 1.06 13.01
C VAL A 159 -10.51 1.77 12.43
N PRO A 160 -10.49 3.09 12.15
CA PRO A 160 -11.65 3.73 11.53
C PRO A 160 -12.03 3.17 10.17
N ILE A 161 -11.04 2.72 9.37
CA ILE A 161 -11.28 2.11 8.05
C ILE A 161 -11.98 0.78 8.22
N VAL A 162 -11.47 -0.08 9.11
CA VAL A 162 -12.07 -1.37 9.44
C VAL A 162 -13.49 -1.21 9.96
N GLN A 163 -13.72 -0.25 10.85
CA GLN A 163 -15.05 0.03 11.39
C GLN A 163 -16.02 0.57 10.35
N ALA A 164 -15.54 1.41 9.41
CA ALA A 164 -16.38 1.93 8.33
C ALA A 164 -16.73 0.83 7.32
N ASP A 165 -15.77 -0.03 6.97
CA ASP A 165 -16.01 -1.17 6.08
C ASP A 165 -16.98 -2.17 6.71
N ALA A 166 -16.80 -2.52 7.98
CA ALA A 166 -17.70 -3.43 8.68
C ALA A 166 -19.17 -2.93 8.67
N LYS A 167 -19.37 -1.64 8.93
CA LYS A 167 -20.72 -1.02 8.89
C LYS A 167 -21.33 -0.96 7.49
N SER A 168 -20.54 -1.09 6.42
CA SER A 168 -21.05 -1.06 5.04
C SER A 168 -21.51 -2.42 4.55
N VAL A 169 -21.23 -3.48 5.30
CA VAL A 169 -21.53 -4.89 4.95
C VAL A 169 -22.71 -5.44 5.75
N ASP A 170 -23.03 -4.81 6.90
CA ASP A 170 -24.25 -5.05 7.68
C ASP A 170 -25.46 -4.38 7.02
#